data_d1dfa36365c93bd0359ac8a718c46dac
#
_entry.id   d1dfa36365c93bd0359ac8a718c46dac
#
_cell.length_a   1.000
_cell.length_b   1.000
_cell.length_c   1.000
_cell.angle_alpha   90.00
_cell.angle_beta   90.00
_cell.angle_gamma   90.00
#
_symmetry.space_group_name_H-M   'P 1'
#
loop_
_entity.id
_entity.type
_entity.pdbx_description
1 polymer ?
#
loop_
_entity_poly.entity_id
_entity_poly.type
_entity_poly.pdbx_seq_one_letter_code
_entity_poly.pdbx_strand_id
1 'polypeptide(L)'
;MSLNIPPKLPSTDTDLPPLISTPPGLYRHYKGGEYEVIDTVRHSETLEPMTLYRALYGERGLWVRPAAMFDETIEWNGVKQRRFVKTH
;
A
#
# COMPACT_ATOMS: atom_id res chain seq x y z
N MET A 1 15.99 3.89 28.26
CA MET A 1 14.90 3.91 27.30
C MET A 1 15.16 2.92 26.18
N SER A 2 14.20 2.12 25.91
CA SER A 2 14.33 1.17 24.82
C SER A 2 14.03 1.86 23.50
N LEU A 3 14.91 1.67 22.55
CA LEU A 3 14.67 2.15 21.21
C LEU A 3 13.90 1.08 20.46
N ASN A 4 12.79 1.46 19.87
CA ASN A 4 12.02 0.54 19.04
C ASN A 4 12.71 0.41 17.70
N ILE A 5 13.87 -0.21 17.73
CA ILE A 5 14.61 -0.44 16.51
C ILE A 5 14.05 -1.70 15.88
N PRO A 6 13.65 -1.63 14.61
CA PRO A 6 13.14 -2.83 13.95
C PRO A 6 14.20 -3.93 13.92
N PRO A 7 13.78 -5.18 13.71
CA PRO A 7 14.72 -6.28 13.57
C PRO A 7 15.81 -5.89 12.58
N LYS A 8 16.97 -6.49 12.75
CA LYS A 8 18.12 -6.16 11.92
C LYS A 8 17.77 -6.25 10.44
N LEU A 9 17.86 -5.13 9.75
CA LEU A 9 17.68 -5.08 8.31
C LEU A 9 19.01 -5.19 7.61
N PRO A 10 18.99 -5.50 6.30
CA PRO A 10 20.23 -5.46 5.52
C PRO A 10 20.92 -4.12 5.69
N SER A 11 22.23 -4.15 5.72
CA SER A 11 23.02 -2.96 6.04
C SER A 11 23.12 -1.97 4.89
N THR A 12 22.76 -2.37 3.67
CA THR A 12 22.83 -1.51 2.50
C THR A 12 21.55 -1.65 1.67
N ASP A 13 21.23 -0.60 0.92
CA ASP A 13 20.08 -0.63 0.05
C ASP A 13 20.18 -1.68 -1.05
N THR A 14 21.40 -2.06 -1.41
CA THR A 14 21.60 -3.08 -2.44
C THR A 14 21.18 -4.47 -2.00
N ASP A 15 21.05 -4.69 -0.69
CA ASP A 15 20.62 -5.96 -0.15
C ASP A 15 19.11 -6.06 -0.04
N LEU A 16 18.38 -5.00 -0.36
CA LEU A 16 16.93 -4.99 -0.24
C LEU A 16 16.28 -5.40 -1.55
N PRO A 17 15.16 -6.13 -1.49
CA PRO A 17 14.37 -6.38 -2.70
C PRO A 17 13.91 -5.06 -3.32
N PRO A 18 13.70 -5.01 -4.63
CA PRO A 18 13.17 -3.80 -5.26
C PRO A 18 11.84 -3.38 -4.62
N LEU A 19 11.68 -2.09 -4.40
CA LEU A 19 10.45 -1.54 -3.86
C LEU A 19 9.56 -1.11 -5.02
N ILE A 20 8.62 -1.98 -5.39
CA ILE A 20 7.67 -1.65 -6.45
C ILE A 20 6.61 -0.76 -5.83
N SER A 21 6.60 0.51 -6.22
CA SER A 21 5.74 1.48 -5.57
C SER A 21 4.39 1.60 -6.26
N THR A 22 3.36 1.85 -5.44
CA THR A 22 2.06 2.25 -5.92
C THR A 22 2.13 3.76 -6.17
N PRO A 23 1.77 4.23 -7.37
CA PRO A 23 1.82 5.67 -7.63
C PRO A 23 0.99 6.46 -6.63
N PRO A 24 1.55 7.50 -6.01
CA PRO A 24 0.78 8.35 -5.10
C PRO A 24 -0.36 9.05 -5.83
N GLY A 25 -1.42 9.37 -5.09
CA GLY A 25 -2.56 10.08 -5.65
C GLY A 25 -3.87 9.55 -5.12
N LEU A 26 -4.95 9.93 -5.78
CA LEU A 26 -6.30 9.56 -5.37
C LEU A 26 -6.74 8.29 -6.08
N TYR A 27 -7.39 7.42 -5.34
CA TYR A 27 -7.86 6.13 -5.85
C TYR A 27 -9.30 5.90 -5.41
N ARG A 28 -10.02 5.12 -6.20
CA ARG A 28 -11.36 4.66 -5.85
C ARG A 28 -11.36 3.15 -5.75
N HIS A 29 -11.88 2.65 -4.64
CA HIS A 29 -12.10 1.22 -4.46
C HIS A 29 -13.30 0.78 -5.29
N TYR A 30 -13.30 -0.46 -5.77
CA TYR A 30 -14.39 -0.94 -6.63
C TYR A 30 -15.76 -0.87 -5.94
N LYS A 31 -15.80 -0.84 -4.62
CA LYS A 31 -17.05 -0.66 -3.87
C LYS A 31 -17.38 0.81 -3.61
N GLY A 32 -16.63 1.74 -4.16
CA GLY A 32 -16.94 3.15 -4.12
C GLY A 32 -16.16 4.00 -3.13
N GLY A 33 -15.46 3.40 -2.18
CA GLY A 33 -14.67 4.17 -1.21
C GLY A 33 -13.52 4.90 -1.89
N GLU A 34 -13.20 6.10 -1.40
CA GLU A 34 -12.11 6.88 -1.95
C GLU A 34 -10.95 6.93 -0.98
N TYR A 35 -9.74 6.91 -1.52
CA TYR A 35 -8.51 6.80 -0.75
C TYR A 35 -7.43 7.65 -1.38
N GLU A 36 -6.48 8.07 -0.54
CA GLU A 36 -5.30 8.76 -1.01
C GLU A 36 -4.09 7.87 -0.73
N VAL A 37 -3.37 7.48 -1.78
CA VAL A 37 -2.10 6.78 -1.62
C VAL A 37 -1.04 7.83 -1.34
N ILE A 38 -0.33 7.67 -0.24
CA ILE A 38 0.66 8.61 0.23
C ILE A 38 2.06 8.18 -0.20
N ASP A 39 2.37 6.91 0.00
CA ASP A 39 3.71 6.41 -0.27
C ASP A 39 3.68 4.89 -0.29
N THR A 40 4.79 4.29 -0.65
CA THR A 40 5.00 2.86 -0.52
C THR A 40 6.12 2.67 0.49
N VAL A 41 5.86 1.84 1.48
CA VAL A 41 6.80 1.59 2.56
C VAL A 41 7.15 0.12 2.59
N ARG A 42 8.11 -0.24 3.43
CA ARG A 42 8.59 -1.61 3.50
C ARG A 42 8.14 -2.24 4.81
N HIS A 43 7.63 -3.46 4.73
CA HIS A 43 7.31 -4.23 5.93
C HIS A 43 8.64 -4.56 6.62
N SER A 44 8.75 -4.23 7.90
CA SER A 44 10.03 -4.36 8.60
C SER A 44 10.49 -5.81 8.78
N GLU A 45 9.57 -6.75 8.77
CA GLU A 45 9.92 -8.15 8.97
C GLU A 45 10.07 -8.92 7.65
N THR A 46 9.16 -8.69 6.71
CA THR A 46 9.16 -9.44 5.46
C THR A 46 9.88 -8.70 4.34
N LEU A 47 10.08 -7.39 4.50
CA LEU A 47 10.67 -6.50 3.51
C LEU A 47 9.80 -6.33 2.26
N GLU A 48 8.54 -6.79 2.31
CA GLU A 48 7.66 -6.62 1.17
C GLU A 48 7.16 -5.19 1.05
N PRO A 49 6.88 -4.73 -0.17
CA PRO A 49 6.31 -3.40 -0.36
C PRO A 49 4.90 -3.31 0.21
N MET A 50 4.63 -2.24 0.94
CA MET A 50 3.32 -1.97 1.53
C MET A 50 2.85 -0.60 1.05
N THR A 51 1.63 -0.53 0.53
CA THR A 51 1.04 0.75 0.15
C THR A 51 0.51 1.44 1.39
N LEU A 52 0.98 2.66 1.64
CA LEU A 52 0.51 3.50 2.74
C LEU A 52 -0.57 4.43 2.18
N TYR A 53 -1.75 4.35 2.74
CA TYR A 53 -2.86 5.13 2.19
C TYR A 53 -3.79 5.61 3.31
N ARG A 54 -4.57 6.65 2.98
CA ARG A 54 -5.52 7.26 3.89
C ARG A 54 -6.93 7.08 3.33
N ALA A 55 -7.85 6.61 4.16
CA ALA A 55 -9.27 6.61 3.80
C ALA A 55 -9.76 8.06 3.79
N LEU A 56 -10.50 8.43 2.75
CA LEU A 56 -11.03 9.79 2.63
C LEU A 56 -12.46 9.86 3.15
N TYR A 57 -12.76 9.03 4.13
CA TYR A 57 -14.05 9.00 4.80
C TYR A 57 -13.83 8.59 6.26
N GLY A 58 -14.86 8.72 7.07
CA GLY A 58 -14.79 8.36 8.47
C GLY A 58 -13.76 9.21 9.19
N GLU A 59 -12.92 8.58 9.98
CA GLU A 59 -11.89 9.27 10.76
C GLU A 59 -10.63 9.56 9.96
N ARG A 60 -10.60 9.19 8.69
CA ARG A 60 -9.48 9.45 7.79
C ARG A 60 -8.16 8.90 8.31
N GLY A 61 -8.22 7.70 8.89
CA GLY A 61 -7.04 7.05 9.41
C GLY A 61 -6.10 6.56 8.33
N LEU A 62 -4.88 6.27 8.75
CA LEU A 62 -3.84 5.74 7.87
C LEU A 62 -3.82 4.22 7.97
N TRP A 63 -3.62 3.58 6.82
CA TRP A 63 -3.60 2.13 6.71
C TRP A 63 -2.46 1.70 5.80
N VAL A 64 -2.05 0.46 5.94
CA VAL A 64 -1.14 -0.16 4.99
C VAL A 64 -1.76 -1.45 4.46
N ARG A 65 -1.40 -1.80 3.23
CA ARG A 65 -1.83 -3.03 2.59
C ARG A 65 -0.68 -3.49 1.67
N PRO A 66 -0.43 -4.80 1.56
CA PRO A 66 0.60 -5.23 0.62
C PRO A 66 0.35 -4.63 -0.77
N ALA A 67 1.40 -4.08 -1.37
CA ALA A 67 1.25 -3.39 -2.65
C ALA A 67 0.68 -4.32 -3.71
N ALA A 68 1.06 -5.59 -3.69
CA ALA A 68 0.53 -6.57 -4.65
C ALA A 68 -0.99 -6.70 -4.53
N MET A 69 -1.52 -6.63 -3.32
CA MET A 69 -2.97 -6.70 -3.11
C MET A 69 -3.66 -5.41 -3.51
N PHE A 70 -2.97 -4.28 -3.35
CA PHE A 70 -3.52 -3.00 -3.73
C PHE A 70 -3.73 -2.92 -5.25
N ASP A 71 -2.82 -3.52 -6.01
CA ASP A 71 -2.88 -3.51 -7.46
C ASP A 71 -3.69 -4.68 -8.04
N GLU A 72 -4.29 -5.48 -7.21
CA GLU A 72 -4.95 -6.72 -7.61
C GLU A 72 -6.16 -6.47 -8.51
N THR A 73 -6.31 -7.33 -9.51
CA THR A 73 -7.51 -7.38 -10.33
C THR A 73 -8.48 -8.35 -9.66
N ILE A 74 -9.72 -7.92 -9.54
CA ILE A 74 -10.77 -8.75 -8.92
C ILE A 74 -11.94 -8.88 -9.90
N GLU A 75 -12.84 -9.82 -9.60
CA GLU A 75 -14.07 -9.96 -10.36
C GLU A 75 -15.24 -9.60 -9.46
N TRP A 76 -16.05 -8.66 -9.92
CA TRP A 76 -17.19 -8.16 -9.17
C TRP A 76 -18.39 -8.11 -10.11
N ASN A 77 -19.46 -8.81 -9.75
CA ASN A 77 -20.67 -8.88 -10.58
C ASN A 77 -20.34 -9.34 -12.01
N GLY A 78 -19.42 -10.29 -12.15
CA GLY A 78 -19.03 -10.82 -13.45
C GLY A 78 -18.11 -9.91 -14.25
N VAL A 79 -17.70 -8.78 -13.71
CA VAL A 79 -16.82 -7.85 -14.40
C VAL A 79 -15.45 -7.86 -13.76
N LYS A 80 -14.41 -8.06 -14.59
CA LYS A 80 -13.04 -7.97 -14.14
C LYS A 80 -12.64 -6.52 -14.02
N GLN A 81 -12.10 -6.14 -12.88
CA GLN A 81 -11.69 -4.76 -12.64
C GLN A 81 -10.63 -4.73 -11.57
N ARG A 82 -9.91 -3.62 -11.48
CA ARG A 82 -8.91 -3.45 -10.43
C ARG A 82 -9.61 -3.17 -9.12
N ARG A 83 -9.02 -3.67 -8.03
CA ARG A 83 -9.56 -3.41 -6.69
C ARG A 83 -9.56 -1.91 -6.41
N PHE A 84 -8.51 -1.21 -6.85
CA PHE A 84 -8.40 0.24 -6.73
C PHE A 84 -8.04 0.82 -8.08
N VAL A 85 -8.65 1.93 -8.44
CA VAL A 85 -8.39 2.64 -9.69
C VAL A 85 -7.94 4.05 -9.36
N LYS A 86 -6.79 4.44 -9.92
CA LYS A 86 -6.27 5.79 -9.72
C LYS A 86 -7.17 6.78 -10.46
N THR A 87 -7.61 7.81 -9.77
CA THR A 87 -8.48 8.84 -10.35
C THR A 87 -7.74 10.16 -10.57
N HIS A 88 -6.69 10.40 -9.80
CA HIS A 88 -5.88 11.63 -9.93
C HIS A 88 -4.42 11.40 -9.61
#